data_365282446098b1f2959f132dc5bc6417
#
_entry.id   365282446098b1f2959f132dc5bc6417
#
_cell.length_a   1.000
_cell.length_b   1.000
_cell.length_c   1.000
_cell.angle_alpha   90.00
_cell.angle_beta   90.00
_cell.angle_gamma   90.00
#
_symmetry.space_group_name_H-M   'P 1'
#
loop_
_entity.id
_entity.type
_entity.pdbx_description
1 polymer ?
#
loop_
_entity_poly.entity_id
_entity_poly.type
_entity_poly.pdbx_seq_one_letter_code
_entity_poly.pdbx_strand_id
1 'polypeptide(L)'
;MEKPNATVAVIGAGDYIGGAVAKRFAAGGFHVYAGRRNGDHLKGLYDEIAAAGGHCTGRSLDARKEEDVAAFLKEADEIAPLEVCVFNIGGNVNNPLLDTTERVFRKVWEMACYAGFLTGREAARQMLPRGKGSIFFTGATASLRGGNGYAAFASAKFGLRAVAQSMARELGPKNVHVAHLVIDAGVDTAWVRERRGGDAANLPPDTLMNPTSIAETYWQLHHQPRDAWTFELDLRPFGETW
;
A
#
# COMPACT_ATOMS: atom_id res chain seq x y z
N MET A 1 0.90 29.08 -1.11
CA MET A 1 1.64 27.80 -1.06
C MET A 1 2.12 27.45 -2.45
N GLU A 2 3.36 27.03 -2.59
CA GLU A 2 3.87 26.54 -3.88
C GLU A 2 3.09 25.33 -4.36
N LYS A 3 2.88 25.22 -5.67
CA LYS A 3 2.19 24.09 -6.28
C LYS A 3 3.08 22.85 -6.16
N PRO A 4 2.55 21.68 -5.70
CA PRO A 4 3.34 20.46 -5.63
C PRO A 4 3.97 20.10 -6.97
N ASN A 5 5.25 19.72 -6.94
CA ASN A 5 6.02 19.37 -8.15
C ASN A 5 5.86 17.90 -8.53
N ALA A 6 5.28 17.07 -7.68
CA ALA A 6 5.09 15.65 -7.88
C ALA A 6 3.82 15.14 -7.19
N THR A 7 3.28 14.04 -7.71
CA THR A 7 2.11 13.35 -7.16
C THR A 7 2.51 11.98 -6.60
N VAL A 8 1.90 11.63 -5.46
CA VAL A 8 1.85 10.26 -4.94
C VAL A 8 0.43 9.70 -5.06
N ALA A 9 0.27 8.58 -5.73
CA ALA A 9 -0.98 7.83 -5.76
C ALA A 9 -1.00 6.78 -4.64
N VAL A 10 -2.01 6.85 -3.74
CA VAL A 10 -2.19 5.88 -2.66
C VAL A 10 -3.46 5.08 -2.92
N ILE A 11 -3.31 3.85 -3.40
CA ILE A 11 -4.42 2.93 -3.68
C ILE A 11 -4.65 2.05 -2.45
N GLY A 12 -5.80 2.23 -1.82
CA GLY A 12 -6.11 1.71 -0.50
C GLY A 12 -5.78 2.72 0.60
N ALA A 13 -6.08 3.99 0.37
CA ALA A 13 -5.95 5.09 1.34
C ALA A 13 -7.02 4.96 2.45
N GLY A 14 -6.90 3.91 3.26
CA GLY A 14 -7.71 3.67 4.44
C GLY A 14 -7.16 4.42 5.65
N ASP A 15 -7.85 4.26 6.80
CA ASP A 15 -7.65 5.06 8.01
C ASP A 15 -6.32 4.79 8.74
N TYR A 16 -5.58 3.74 8.35
CA TYR A 16 -4.34 3.30 9.01
C TYR A 16 -3.12 3.49 8.09
N ILE A 17 -2.51 2.41 7.58
CA ILE A 17 -1.29 2.48 6.77
C ILE A 17 -1.47 3.43 5.59
N GLY A 18 -2.53 3.28 4.80
CA GLY A 18 -2.74 4.10 3.61
C GLY A 18 -2.91 5.59 3.94
N GLY A 19 -3.64 5.92 4.99
CA GLY A 19 -3.79 7.30 5.47
C GLY A 19 -2.48 7.86 6.05
N ALA A 20 -1.70 7.05 6.77
CA ALA A 20 -0.41 7.47 7.30
C ALA A 20 0.60 7.75 6.16
N VAL A 21 0.65 6.88 5.14
CA VAL A 21 1.47 7.09 3.94
C VAL A 21 1.05 8.38 3.23
N ALA A 22 -0.25 8.58 3.01
CA ALA A 22 -0.77 9.81 2.42
C ALA A 22 -0.31 11.06 3.17
N LYS A 23 -0.48 11.07 4.50
CA LYS A 23 -0.05 12.19 5.36
C LYS A 23 1.47 12.41 5.31
N ARG A 24 2.26 11.34 5.32
CA ARG A 24 3.73 11.45 5.28
C ARG A 24 4.23 12.06 3.97
N PHE A 25 3.68 11.64 2.83
CA PHE A 25 4.06 12.20 1.53
C PHE A 25 3.54 13.62 1.34
N ALA A 26 2.33 13.93 1.82
CA ALA A 26 1.82 15.31 1.82
C ALA A 26 2.72 16.27 2.62
N ALA A 27 3.18 15.84 3.81
CA ALA A 27 4.15 16.59 4.62
C ALA A 27 5.52 16.74 3.92
N GLY A 28 5.85 15.86 3.00
CA GLY A 28 7.03 15.94 2.14
C GLY A 28 6.85 16.79 0.88
N GLY A 29 5.71 17.47 0.73
CA GLY A 29 5.45 18.39 -0.40
C GLY A 29 4.83 17.73 -1.64
N PHE A 30 4.44 16.46 -1.58
CA PHE A 30 3.72 15.81 -2.68
C PHE A 30 2.25 16.20 -2.69
N HIS A 31 1.66 16.27 -3.88
CA HIS A 31 0.22 16.16 -4.00
C HIS A 31 -0.19 14.70 -3.79
N VAL A 32 -1.06 14.43 -2.83
CA VAL A 32 -1.59 13.07 -2.60
C VAL A 32 -2.82 12.85 -3.45
N TYR A 33 -2.82 11.79 -4.26
CA TYR A 33 -4.01 11.31 -4.96
C TYR A 33 -4.49 10.00 -4.33
N ALA A 34 -5.56 10.10 -3.52
CA ALA A 34 -6.01 9.02 -2.67
C ALA A 34 -7.16 8.21 -3.29
N GLY A 35 -7.06 6.88 -3.28
CA GLY A 35 -8.09 5.98 -3.80
C GLY A 35 -8.55 4.95 -2.78
N ARG A 36 -9.87 4.82 -2.59
CA ARG A 36 -10.51 3.71 -1.87
C ARG A 36 -11.91 3.45 -2.44
N ARG A 37 -12.48 2.26 -2.19
CA ARG A 37 -13.78 1.86 -2.78
C ARG A 37 -14.91 2.85 -2.49
N ASN A 38 -15.00 3.34 -1.27
CA ASN A 38 -15.93 4.41 -0.92
C ASN A 38 -15.14 5.71 -0.69
N GLY A 39 -15.16 6.59 -1.68
CA GLY A 39 -14.44 7.87 -1.66
C GLY A 39 -14.95 8.84 -0.60
N ASP A 40 -16.21 8.74 -0.16
CA ASP A 40 -16.76 9.60 0.89
C ASP A 40 -15.98 9.48 2.19
N HIS A 41 -15.40 8.32 2.46
CA HIS A 41 -14.54 8.10 3.63
C HIS A 41 -13.15 8.74 3.51
N LEU A 42 -12.82 9.41 2.40
CA LEU A 42 -11.57 10.15 2.25
C LEU A 42 -11.66 11.56 2.84
N LYS A 43 -12.87 12.05 3.15
CA LYS A 43 -13.06 13.42 3.63
C LYS A 43 -12.19 13.74 4.86
N GLY A 44 -12.17 12.87 5.86
CA GLY A 44 -11.33 13.07 7.06
C GLY A 44 -9.84 13.18 6.72
N LEU A 45 -9.35 12.35 5.79
CA LEU A 45 -7.96 12.40 5.33
C LEU A 45 -7.64 13.72 4.62
N TYR A 46 -8.56 14.21 3.78
CA TYR A 46 -8.40 15.52 3.11
C TYR A 46 -8.33 16.66 4.11
N ASP A 47 -9.25 16.68 5.07
CA ASP A 47 -9.33 17.72 6.09
C ASP A 47 -8.05 17.75 6.95
N GLU A 48 -7.53 16.59 7.36
CA GLU A 48 -6.28 16.48 8.14
C GLU A 48 -5.06 16.95 7.34
N ILE A 49 -4.93 16.54 6.08
CA ILE A 49 -3.80 16.96 5.22
C ILE A 49 -3.88 18.45 4.93
N ALA A 50 -5.06 18.98 4.62
CA ALA A 50 -5.25 20.40 4.37
C ALA A 50 -4.95 21.26 5.62
N ALA A 51 -5.38 20.81 6.81
CA ALA A 51 -5.09 21.48 8.07
C ALA A 51 -3.57 21.53 8.37
N ALA A 52 -2.81 20.52 7.89
CA ALA A 52 -1.36 20.50 7.96
C ALA A 52 -0.66 21.28 6.83
N GLY A 53 -1.41 21.97 5.96
CA GLY A 53 -0.87 22.75 4.85
C GLY A 53 -0.48 21.92 3.61
N GLY A 54 -0.87 20.64 3.56
CA GLY A 54 -0.61 19.74 2.42
C GLY A 54 -1.74 19.76 1.37
N HIS A 55 -1.54 19.03 0.30
CA HIS A 55 -2.48 18.88 -0.80
C HIS A 55 -2.92 17.42 -0.94
N CYS A 56 -4.23 17.18 -0.90
CA CYS A 56 -4.81 15.85 -1.10
C CYS A 56 -6.11 15.95 -1.89
N THR A 57 -6.23 15.15 -2.92
CA THR A 57 -7.46 14.89 -3.66
C THR A 57 -7.59 13.40 -3.92
N GLY A 58 -8.65 12.98 -4.60
CA GLY A 58 -8.82 11.59 -4.99
C GLY A 58 -10.30 11.25 -5.17
N ARG A 59 -10.59 9.96 -5.27
CA ARG A 59 -11.96 9.50 -5.53
C ARG A 59 -12.19 8.04 -5.16
N SER A 60 -13.44 7.61 -5.34
CA SER A 60 -13.79 6.18 -5.32
C SER A 60 -13.00 5.43 -6.40
N LEU A 61 -12.45 4.28 -6.02
CA LEU A 61 -11.66 3.42 -6.90
C LEU A 61 -11.94 1.95 -6.59
N ASP A 62 -12.42 1.20 -7.57
CA ASP A 62 -12.34 -0.27 -7.54
C ASP A 62 -11.09 -0.74 -8.27
N ALA A 63 -10.03 -0.99 -7.53
CA ALA A 63 -8.73 -1.38 -8.09
C ALA A 63 -8.73 -2.74 -8.81
N ARG A 64 -9.84 -3.48 -8.82
CA ARG A 64 -10.02 -4.71 -9.60
C ARG A 64 -10.44 -4.45 -11.03
N LYS A 65 -10.82 -3.20 -11.35
CA LYS A 65 -11.24 -2.78 -12.68
C LYS A 65 -10.10 -2.04 -13.36
N GLU A 66 -9.68 -2.58 -14.51
CA GLU A 66 -8.55 -2.04 -15.26
C GLU A 66 -8.76 -0.58 -15.67
N GLU A 67 -9.94 -0.30 -16.21
CA GLU A 67 -10.31 1.05 -16.66
C GLU A 67 -10.34 2.07 -15.52
N ASP A 68 -10.80 1.66 -14.31
CA ASP A 68 -10.82 2.53 -13.14
C ASP A 68 -9.40 2.87 -12.67
N VAL A 69 -8.50 1.87 -12.66
CA VAL A 69 -7.09 2.04 -12.28
C VAL A 69 -6.35 2.91 -13.30
N ALA A 70 -6.55 2.65 -14.59
CA ALA A 70 -5.93 3.44 -15.65
C ALA A 70 -6.34 4.90 -15.59
N ALA A 71 -7.65 5.18 -15.47
CA ALA A 71 -8.16 6.54 -15.32
C ALA A 71 -7.63 7.21 -14.05
N PHE A 72 -7.63 6.49 -12.91
CA PHE A 72 -7.16 7.02 -11.63
C PHE A 72 -5.69 7.45 -11.68
N LEU A 73 -4.81 6.63 -12.24
CA LEU A 73 -3.38 6.94 -12.30
C LEU A 73 -3.05 8.00 -13.37
N LYS A 74 -3.82 8.06 -14.43
CA LYS A 74 -3.74 9.15 -15.41
C LYS A 74 -4.14 10.50 -14.78
N GLU A 75 -5.27 10.55 -14.06
CA GLU A 75 -5.71 11.74 -13.34
C GLU A 75 -4.65 12.21 -12.31
N ALA A 76 -4.03 11.27 -11.59
CA ALA A 76 -2.95 11.57 -10.66
C ALA A 76 -1.74 12.22 -11.37
N ASP A 77 -1.37 11.71 -12.54
CA ASP A 77 -0.26 12.22 -13.36
C ASP A 77 -0.54 13.58 -13.99
N GLU A 78 -1.81 13.89 -14.29
CA GLU A 78 -2.25 15.17 -14.84
C GLU A 78 -2.17 16.33 -13.81
N ILE A 79 -2.23 16.02 -12.51
CA ILE A 79 -2.08 17.05 -11.44
C ILE A 79 -0.64 17.52 -11.37
N ALA A 80 0.29 16.60 -11.28
CA ALA A 80 1.74 16.76 -11.35
C ALA A 80 2.35 15.38 -11.65
N PRO A 81 3.60 15.29 -12.15
CA PRO A 81 4.24 14.01 -12.46
C PRO A 81 4.06 12.95 -11.38
N LEU A 82 3.49 11.81 -11.72
CA LEU A 82 3.34 10.70 -10.79
C LEU A 82 4.72 10.11 -10.50
N GLU A 83 5.27 10.40 -9.32
CA GLU A 83 6.57 9.90 -8.89
C GLU A 83 6.48 8.70 -7.95
N VAL A 84 5.36 8.55 -7.23
CA VAL A 84 5.17 7.44 -6.30
C VAL A 84 3.78 6.82 -6.47
N CYS A 85 3.74 5.48 -6.49
CA CYS A 85 2.49 4.73 -6.44
C CYS A 85 2.59 3.68 -5.33
N VAL A 86 1.67 3.73 -4.37
CA VAL A 86 1.59 2.78 -3.26
C VAL A 86 0.32 1.95 -3.39
N PHE A 87 0.48 0.64 -3.58
CA PHE A 87 -0.60 -0.33 -3.52
C PHE A 87 -0.71 -0.91 -2.12
N ASN A 88 -1.76 -0.52 -1.39
CA ASN A 88 -1.99 -0.88 0.02
C ASN A 88 -3.33 -1.59 0.23
N ILE A 89 -3.76 -2.41 -0.71
CA ILE A 89 -4.98 -3.20 -0.55
C ILE A 89 -4.66 -4.57 0.04
N GLY A 90 -5.39 -4.92 1.09
CA GLY A 90 -5.38 -6.23 1.70
C GLY A 90 -6.69 -6.98 1.48
N GLY A 91 -6.68 -8.25 1.83
CA GLY A 91 -7.86 -9.12 1.83
C GLY A 91 -7.70 -10.14 2.95
N ASN A 92 -7.35 -9.67 4.14
CA ASN A 92 -7.06 -10.53 5.30
C ASN A 92 -8.34 -11.24 5.75
N VAL A 93 -8.49 -12.48 5.31
CA VAL A 93 -9.54 -13.41 5.76
C VAL A 93 -8.88 -14.63 6.38
N ASN A 94 -9.48 -15.15 7.44
CA ASN A 94 -9.09 -16.41 8.07
C ASN A 94 -10.31 -17.33 8.07
N ASN A 95 -10.29 -18.36 7.23
CA ASN A 95 -11.32 -19.37 7.14
C ASN A 95 -10.66 -20.75 7.04
N PRO A 96 -11.19 -21.79 7.69
CA PRO A 96 -10.76 -23.17 7.45
C PRO A 96 -10.78 -23.50 5.96
N LEU A 97 -9.87 -24.37 5.51
CA LEU A 97 -9.73 -24.68 4.08
C LEU A 97 -11.05 -25.17 3.46
N LEU A 98 -11.77 -26.06 4.15
CA LEU A 98 -13.02 -26.63 3.64
C LEU A 98 -14.19 -25.63 3.65
N ASP A 99 -14.12 -24.56 4.44
CA ASP A 99 -15.11 -23.48 4.52
C ASP A 99 -14.75 -22.30 3.60
N THR A 100 -13.57 -22.34 3.00
CA THR A 100 -13.14 -21.32 2.03
C THR A 100 -13.80 -21.57 0.68
N THR A 101 -14.87 -20.83 0.39
CA THR A 101 -15.60 -20.98 -0.87
C THR A 101 -14.78 -20.44 -2.06
N GLU A 102 -15.04 -20.93 -3.27
CA GLU A 102 -14.45 -20.43 -4.52
C GLU A 102 -14.60 -18.90 -4.63
N ARG A 103 -15.77 -18.38 -4.29
CA ARG A 103 -16.08 -16.95 -4.30
C ARG A 103 -15.16 -16.14 -3.36
N VAL A 104 -14.92 -16.64 -2.14
CA VAL A 104 -14.01 -15.97 -1.18
C VAL A 104 -12.60 -16.01 -1.70
N PHE A 105 -12.11 -17.17 -2.12
CA PHE A 105 -10.76 -17.34 -2.65
C PHE A 105 -10.51 -16.40 -3.83
N ARG A 106 -11.37 -16.39 -4.83
CA ARG A 106 -11.29 -15.52 -6.01
C ARG A 106 -11.29 -14.05 -5.64
N LYS A 107 -12.24 -13.60 -4.80
CA LYS A 107 -12.33 -12.19 -4.40
C LYS A 107 -11.09 -11.70 -3.65
N VAL A 108 -10.51 -12.50 -2.78
CA VAL A 108 -9.29 -12.15 -2.06
C VAL A 108 -8.12 -12.04 -3.04
N TRP A 109 -8.01 -12.97 -3.98
CA TRP A 109 -6.97 -12.94 -5.00
C TRP A 109 -7.12 -11.73 -5.94
N GLU A 110 -8.33 -11.44 -6.39
CA GLU A 110 -8.63 -10.25 -7.19
C GLU A 110 -8.25 -8.94 -6.47
N MET A 111 -8.54 -8.85 -5.17
CA MET A 111 -8.25 -7.65 -4.39
C MET A 111 -6.77 -7.46 -4.07
N ALA A 112 -6.07 -8.52 -3.68
CA ALA A 112 -4.74 -8.40 -3.11
C ALA A 112 -3.60 -8.76 -4.08
N CYS A 113 -3.89 -9.47 -5.19
CA CYS A 113 -2.91 -9.84 -6.21
C CYS A 113 -3.20 -9.16 -7.55
N TYR A 114 -4.36 -9.44 -8.16
CA TYR A 114 -4.71 -8.94 -9.48
C TYR A 114 -4.77 -7.39 -9.53
N ALA A 115 -5.43 -6.78 -8.54
CA ALA A 115 -5.47 -5.33 -8.43
C ALA A 115 -4.06 -4.71 -8.27
N GLY A 116 -3.15 -5.41 -7.59
CA GLY A 116 -1.74 -5.00 -7.49
C GLY A 116 -1.03 -5.05 -8.84
N PHE A 117 -1.26 -6.08 -9.62
CA PHE A 117 -0.74 -6.18 -10.99
C PHE A 117 -1.25 -5.01 -11.86
N LEU A 118 -2.56 -4.74 -11.87
CA LEU A 118 -3.13 -3.63 -12.61
C LEU A 118 -2.52 -2.29 -12.17
N THR A 119 -2.45 -2.06 -10.86
CA THR A 119 -1.87 -0.84 -10.29
C THR A 119 -0.42 -0.64 -10.73
N GLY A 120 0.43 -1.64 -10.54
CA GLY A 120 1.85 -1.54 -10.87
C GLY A 120 2.08 -1.34 -12.37
N ARG A 121 1.31 -2.04 -13.22
CA ARG A 121 1.39 -1.89 -14.68
C ARG A 121 1.01 -0.48 -15.14
N GLU A 122 -0.09 0.06 -14.64
CA GLU A 122 -0.54 1.40 -15.05
C GLU A 122 0.33 2.51 -14.44
N ALA A 123 0.85 2.33 -13.21
CA ALA A 123 1.84 3.24 -12.66
C ALA A 123 3.13 3.26 -13.50
N ALA A 124 3.64 2.10 -13.89
CA ALA A 124 4.80 1.99 -14.77
C ALA A 124 4.56 2.68 -16.12
N ARG A 125 3.35 2.59 -16.67
CA ARG A 125 2.96 3.26 -17.93
C ARG A 125 3.11 4.79 -17.84
N GLN A 126 2.80 5.38 -16.69
CA GLN A 126 2.97 6.82 -16.43
C GLN A 126 4.45 7.18 -16.17
N MET A 127 5.21 6.33 -15.47
CA MET A 127 6.57 6.63 -15.01
C MET A 127 7.66 6.39 -16.07
N LEU A 128 7.52 5.33 -16.88
CA LEU A 128 8.53 4.93 -17.86
C LEU A 128 8.90 6.00 -18.89
N PRO A 129 7.97 6.81 -19.44
CA PRO A 129 8.33 7.86 -20.39
C PRO A 129 9.29 8.91 -19.81
N ARG A 130 9.26 9.09 -18.49
CA ARG A 130 10.15 10.02 -17.77
C ARG A 130 11.40 9.35 -17.20
N GLY A 131 11.44 8.00 -17.19
CA GLY A 131 12.52 7.25 -16.57
C GLY A 131 12.70 7.62 -15.07
N LYS A 132 11.59 7.81 -14.35
CA LYS A 132 11.60 8.18 -12.93
C LYS A 132 10.32 7.72 -12.25
N GLY A 133 10.44 7.08 -11.08
CA GLY A 133 9.30 6.73 -10.24
C GLY A 133 9.61 5.65 -9.23
N SER A 134 8.68 5.46 -8.29
CA SER A 134 8.70 4.40 -7.27
C SER A 134 7.34 3.73 -7.18
N ILE A 135 7.32 2.39 -7.23
CA ILE A 135 6.12 1.58 -7.10
C ILE A 135 6.29 0.66 -5.89
N PHE A 136 5.43 0.83 -4.89
CA PHE A 136 5.53 0.09 -3.63
C PHE A 136 4.30 -0.78 -3.41
N PHE A 137 4.55 -2.03 -3.03
CA PHE A 137 3.52 -3.02 -2.73
C PHE A 137 3.54 -3.37 -1.24
N THR A 138 2.41 -3.17 -0.57
CA THR A 138 2.24 -3.58 0.83
C THR A 138 2.03 -5.09 0.90
N GLY A 139 3.04 -5.78 1.37
CA GLY A 139 3.01 -7.20 1.70
C GLY A 139 2.46 -7.46 3.10
N ALA A 140 2.60 -8.67 3.55
CA ALA A 140 2.20 -9.14 4.87
C ALA A 140 3.02 -10.39 5.24
N THR A 141 2.95 -10.87 6.49
CA THR A 141 3.38 -12.22 6.89
C THR A 141 2.98 -13.28 5.86
N ALA A 142 1.75 -13.16 5.36
CA ALA A 142 1.18 -14.03 4.33
C ALA A 142 1.86 -13.95 2.95
N SER A 143 2.80 -13.03 2.74
CA SER A 143 3.65 -13.00 1.54
C SER A 143 4.84 -13.97 1.63
N LEU A 144 5.17 -14.44 2.83
CA LEU A 144 6.35 -15.28 3.13
C LEU A 144 5.96 -16.70 3.57
N ARG A 145 4.83 -16.85 4.26
CA ARG A 145 4.36 -18.14 4.78
C ARG A 145 2.83 -18.24 4.81
N GLY A 146 2.32 -19.41 4.50
CA GLY A 146 0.91 -19.76 4.68
C GLY A 146 0.64 -20.14 6.14
N GLY A 147 -0.36 -19.52 6.76
CA GLY A 147 -0.85 -19.90 8.07
C GLY A 147 -2.11 -20.75 7.99
N ASN A 148 -2.46 -21.41 9.08
CA ASN A 148 -3.72 -22.14 9.18
C ASN A 148 -4.92 -21.20 8.98
N GLY A 149 -5.83 -21.55 8.05
CA GLY A 149 -6.99 -20.73 7.68
C GLY A 149 -6.69 -19.58 6.70
N TYR A 150 -5.46 -19.38 6.26
CA TYR A 150 -5.08 -18.24 5.40
C TYR A 150 -4.85 -18.63 3.92
N ALA A 151 -5.36 -19.76 3.45
CA ALA A 151 -5.10 -20.22 2.07
C ALA A 151 -5.41 -19.16 1.01
N ALA A 152 -6.55 -18.47 1.09
CA ALA A 152 -6.91 -17.41 0.14
C ALA A 152 -6.00 -16.19 0.27
N PHE A 153 -5.74 -15.73 1.48
CA PHE A 153 -4.93 -14.53 1.72
C PHE A 153 -3.46 -14.76 1.39
N ALA A 154 -2.90 -15.89 1.80
CA ALA A 154 -1.51 -16.23 1.53
C ALA A 154 -1.26 -16.40 0.03
N SER A 155 -2.13 -17.13 -0.70
CA SER A 155 -1.98 -17.28 -2.16
C SER A 155 -1.96 -15.93 -2.88
N ALA A 156 -2.82 -14.99 -2.45
CA ALA A 156 -2.88 -13.66 -3.04
C ALA A 156 -1.63 -12.81 -2.72
N LYS A 157 -1.13 -12.86 -1.49
CA LYS A 157 0.05 -12.09 -1.07
C LYS A 157 1.37 -12.67 -1.62
N PHE A 158 1.49 -14.00 -1.74
CA PHE A 158 2.60 -14.62 -2.49
C PHE A 158 2.56 -14.22 -3.97
N GLY A 159 1.35 -14.23 -4.59
CA GLY A 159 1.17 -13.77 -5.95
C GLY A 159 1.57 -12.31 -6.14
N LEU A 160 1.16 -11.43 -5.22
CA LEU A 160 1.57 -10.01 -5.25
C LEU A 160 3.09 -9.85 -5.14
N ARG A 161 3.74 -10.63 -4.25
CA ARG A 161 5.21 -10.64 -4.12
C ARG A 161 5.88 -11.05 -5.42
N ALA A 162 5.38 -12.10 -6.08
CA ALA A 162 5.90 -12.56 -7.37
C ALA A 162 5.75 -11.50 -8.47
N VAL A 163 4.61 -10.80 -8.52
CA VAL A 163 4.37 -9.66 -9.42
C VAL A 163 5.39 -8.55 -9.14
N ALA A 164 5.58 -8.16 -7.89
CA ALA A 164 6.55 -7.13 -7.51
C ALA A 164 7.99 -7.52 -7.90
N GLN A 165 8.36 -8.79 -7.70
CA GLN A 165 9.68 -9.31 -8.11
C GLN A 165 9.92 -9.22 -9.62
N SER A 166 8.91 -9.56 -10.42
CA SER A 166 8.99 -9.47 -11.88
C SER A 166 9.12 -8.01 -12.31
N MET A 167 8.27 -7.13 -11.77
CA MET A 167 8.31 -5.70 -12.06
C MET A 167 9.64 -5.06 -11.67
N ALA A 168 10.21 -5.41 -10.52
CA ALA A 168 11.50 -4.87 -10.08
C ALA A 168 12.62 -5.18 -11.08
N ARG A 169 12.66 -6.40 -11.61
CA ARG A 169 13.67 -6.83 -12.59
C ARG A 169 13.48 -6.14 -13.95
N GLU A 170 12.24 -5.93 -14.36
CA GLU A 170 11.93 -5.32 -15.65
C GLU A 170 12.08 -3.79 -15.63
N LEU A 171 11.68 -3.14 -14.54
CA LEU A 171 11.57 -1.69 -14.44
C LEU A 171 12.79 -1.02 -13.81
N GLY A 172 13.52 -1.74 -12.94
CA GLY A 172 14.74 -1.23 -12.31
C GLY A 172 15.78 -0.70 -13.31
N PRO A 173 16.13 -1.46 -14.37
CA PRO A 173 17.05 -0.98 -15.42
C PRO A 173 16.54 0.26 -16.17
N LYS A 174 15.22 0.54 -16.09
CA LYS A 174 14.56 1.69 -16.70
C LYS A 174 14.35 2.85 -15.71
N ASN A 175 15.05 2.79 -14.56
CA ASN A 175 15.02 3.80 -13.50
C ASN A 175 13.65 3.96 -12.81
N VAL A 176 12.89 2.90 -12.66
CA VAL A 176 11.68 2.86 -11.81
C VAL A 176 11.94 1.90 -10.66
N HIS A 177 11.96 2.44 -9.44
CA HIS A 177 12.19 1.66 -8.22
C HIS A 177 10.94 0.88 -7.82
N VAL A 178 11.02 -0.44 -7.72
CA VAL A 178 9.92 -1.28 -7.25
C VAL A 178 10.33 -1.96 -5.95
N ALA A 179 9.51 -1.81 -4.90
CA ALA A 179 9.76 -2.49 -3.62
C ALA A 179 8.49 -3.15 -3.06
N HIS A 180 8.72 -4.22 -2.31
CA HIS A 180 7.72 -5.00 -1.59
C HIS A 180 8.01 -4.94 -0.09
N LEU A 181 7.08 -4.36 0.68
CA LEU A 181 7.22 -4.20 2.13
C LEU A 181 6.41 -5.26 2.85
N VAL A 182 7.06 -6.16 3.54
CA VAL A 182 6.42 -7.19 4.35
C VAL A 182 6.05 -6.60 5.70
N ILE A 183 4.75 -6.44 5.94
CA ILE A 183 4.20 -6.05 7.24
C ILE A 183 4.02 -7.33 8.05
N ASP A 184 5.06 -7.72 8.78
CA ASP A 184 5.13 -9.04 9.44
C ASP A 184 4.76 -8.97 10.92
N ALA A 185 3.65 -8.33 11.21
CA ALA A 185 3.01 -8.30 12.53
C ALA A 185 1.65 -7.60 12.51
N GLY A 186 1.02 -7.50 13.68
CA GLY A 186 -0.19 -6.71 13.86
C GLY A 186 0.07 -5.21 13.74
N VAL A 187 -0.71 -4.54 12.91
CA VAL A 187 -0.71 -3.06 12.83
C VAL A 187 -1.66 -2.51 13.88
N ASP A 188 -1.29 -1.41 14.52
CA ASP A 188 -2.11 -0.73 15.52
C ASP A 188 -3.38 -0.14 14.88
N THR A 189 -4.43 -0.92 14.94
CA THR A 189 -5.75 -0.60 14.42
C THR A 189 -6.81 -0.98 15.44
N ALA A 190 -7.94 -0.27 15.47
CA ALA A 190 -9.05 -0.59 16.36
C ALA A 190 -9.45 -2.07 16.22
N TRP A 191 -9.52 -2.58 14.97
CA TRP A 191 -9.86 -3.97 14.69
C TRP A 191 -8.84 -4.99 15.23
N VAL A 192 -7.53 -4.71 15.12
CA VAL A 192 -6.49 -5.59 15.67
C VAL A 192 -6.52 -5.57 17.19
N ARG A 193 -6.73 -4.40 17.80
CA ARG A 193 -6.87 -4.25 19.24
C ARG A 193 -8.08 -5.05 19.77
N GLU A 194 -9.23 -4.90 19.14
CA GLU A 194 -10.45 -5.64 19.49
C GLU A 194 -10.26 -7.15 19.41
N ARG A 195 -9.61 -7.64 18.33
CA ARG A 195 -9.41 -9.07 18.09
C ARG A 195 -8.39 -9.72 19.03
N ARG A 196 -7.43 -8.98 19.56
CA ARG A 196 -6.48 -9.47 20.58
C ARG A 196 -7.09 -9.63 21.97
N GLY A 197 -8.35 -9.24 22.18
CA GLY A 197 -9.16 -9.46 23.37
C GLY A 197 -8.91 -8.44 24.46
N GLY A 198 -9.98 -8.16 25.22
CA GLY A 198 -10.21 -7.39 26.46
C GLY A 198 -9.22 -6.39 27.04
N ASP A 199 -7.96 -6.47 26.77
CA ASP A 199 -6.94 -5.61 27.36
C ASP A 199 -6.12 -4.85 26.32
N ALA A 200 -6.79 -4.44 25.24
CA ALA A 200 -6.16 -3.68 24.16
C ALA A 200 -5.54 -2.35 24.63
N ALA A 201 -6.02 -1.81 25.77
CA ALA A 201 -5.43 -0.61 26.40
C ALA A 201 -4.11 -0.93 27.13
N ASN A 202 -3.89 -2.18 27.52
CA ASN A 202 -2.74 -2.63 28.32
C ASN A 202 -1.74 -3.50 27.54
N LEU A 203 -1.79 -3.49 26.19
CA LEU A 203 -0.73 -4.14 25.42
C LEU A 203 0.61 -3.49 25.77
N PRO A 204 1.68 -4.30 25.97
CA PRO A 204 3.01 -3.76 26.17
C PRO A 204 3.37 -2.78 25.04
N PRO A 205 4.17 -1.74 25.35
CA PRO A 205 4.71 -0.88 24.30
C PRO A 205 5.35 -1.71 23.17
N ASP A 206 5.27 -1.21 21.96
CA ASP A 206 5.89 -1.82 20.77
C ASP A 206 5.43 -3.26 20.45
N THR A 207 4.22 -3.64 20.89
CA THR A 207 3.57 -4.92 20.50
C THR A 207 2.94 -4.83 19.12
N LEU A 208 2.46 -3.66 18.72
CA LEU A 208 1.82 -3.39 17.44
C LEU A 208 2.61 -2.33 16.66
N MET A 209 2.64 -2.48 15.34
CA MET A 209 3.28 -1.50 14.48
C MET A 209 2.44 -0.23 14.36
N ASN A 210 3.05 0.91 14.63
CA ASN A 210 2.43 2.20 14.38
C ASN A 210 2.37 2.49 12.87
N PRO A 211 1.19 2.82 12.31
CA PRO A 211 1.06 3.19 10.90
C PRO A 211 2.00 4.31 10.47
N THR A 212 2.31 5.25 11.34
CA THR A 212 3.23 6.37 11.03
C THR A 212 4.66 5.89 10.85
N SER A 213 5.13 4.94 11.66
CA SER A 213 6.46 4.33 11.50
C SER A 213 6.57 3.53 10.20
N ILE A 214 5.50 2.83 9.82
CA ILE A 214 5.41 2.15 8.54
C ILE A 214 5.49 3.18 7.39
N ALA A 215 4.75 4.27 7.47
CA ALA A 215 4.74 5.31 6.44
C ALA A 215 6.12 5.97 6.25
N GLU A 216 6.88 6.15 7.32
CA GLU A 216 8.25 6.65 7.26
C GLU A 216 9.15 5.72 6.43
N THR A 217 8.97 4.41 6.52
CA THR A 217 9.73 3.46 5.69
C THR A 217 9.43 3.63 4.19
N TYR A 218 8.17 3.86 3.80
CA TYR A 218 7.84 4.18 2.40
C TYR A 218 8.54 5.45 1.91
N TRP A 219 8.58 6.46 2.76
CA TRP A 219 9.27 7.71 2.47
C TRP A 219 10.77 7.49 2.26
N GLN A 220 11.42 6.75 3.17
CA GLN A 220 12.85 6.43 3.08
C GLN A 220 13.18 5.62 1.81
N LEU A 221 12.35 4.63 1.46
CA LEU A 221 12.53 3.85 0.23
C LEU A 221 12.49 4.73 -1.02
N HIS A 222 11.57 5.70 -1.09
CA HIS A 222 11.50 6.62 -2.23
C HIS A 222 12.76 7.46 -2.38
N HIS A 223 13.44 7.77 -1.28
CA HIS A 223 14.63 8.62 -1.24
C HIS A 223 15.95 7.85 -1.28
N GLN A 224 15.91 6.54 -1.46
CA GLN A 224 17.14 5.75 -1.59
C GLN A 224 17.94 6.13 -2.84
N PRO A 225 19.28 6.20 -2.73
CA PRO A 225 20.13 6.41 -3.89
C PRO A 225 20.03 5.22 -4.85
N ARG A 226 20.20 5.49 -6.15
CA ARG A 226 19.99 4.49 -7.22
C ARG A 226 20.94 3.30 -7.19
N ASP A 227 22.08 3.44 -6.57
CA ASP A 227 23.10 2.41 -6.41
C ASP A 227 22.83 1.46 -5.21
N ALA A 228 21.76 1.75 -4.42
CA ALA A 228 21.41 0.99 -3.22
C ALA A 228 19.89 0.87 -3.02
N TRP A 229 19.15 0.50 -4.05
CA TRP A 229 17.71 0.28 -3.95
C TRP A 229 17.35 -1.02 -3.23
N THR A 230 16.50 -0.92 -2.24
CA THR A 230 15.90 -2.08 -1.56
C THR A 230 14.74 -2.62 -2.38
N PHE A 231 14.75 -3.91 -2.71
CA PHE A 231 13.59 -4.56 -3.32
C PHE A 231 12.59 -5.03 -2.26
N GLU A 232 13.04 -5.71 -1.22
CA GLU A 232 12.18 -6.29 -0.18
C GLU A 232 12.73 -6.02 1.20
N LEU A 233 11.86 -5.70 2.13
CA LEU A 233 12.18 -5.55 3.54
C LEU A 233 11.04 -6.00 4.42
N ASP A 234 11.38 -6.50 5.62
CA ASP A 234 10.44 -6.91 6.65
C ASP A 234 10.35 -5.82 7.72
N LEU A 235 9.12 -5.48 8.09
CA LEU A 235 8.84 -4.61 9.23
C LEU A 235 8.17 -5.42 10.34
N ARG A 236 8.69 -5.30 11.55
CA ARG A 236 8.17 -5.92 12.76
C ARG A 236 8.29 -4.99 13.94
N PRO A 237 7.36 -5.03 14.89
CA PRO A 237 7.56 -4.37 16.16
C PRO A 237 8.62 -5.11 16.98
N PHE A 238 9.26 -4.42 17.91
CA PHE A 238 10.32 -4.98 18.78
C PHE A 238 9.86 -6.24 19.54
N GLY A 239 8.60 -6.27 19.98
CA GLY A 239 8.04 -7.39 20.74
C GLY A 239 7.51 -8.57 19.91
N GLU A 240 7.67 -8.57 18.58
CA GLU A 240 7.20 -9.70 17.74
C GLU A 240 8.15 -10.89 17.87
N THR A 241 7.56 -12.08 18.08
CA THR A 241 8.30 -13.34 18.11
C THR A 241 8.22 -14.06 16.77
N TRP A 242 9.32 -14.72 16.41
CA TRP A 242 9.47 -15.43 15.13
C TRP A 242 8.97 -16.87 15.21
#